data_d3973c7f97dd4403dbd0bc8479200e29
#
_entry.id   d3973c7f97dd4403dbd0bc8479200e29
#
_cell.length_a   1.000
_cell.length_b   1.000
_cell.length_c   1.000
_cell.angle_alpha   90.00
_cell.angle_beta   90.00
_cell.angle_gamma   90.00
#
_symmetry.space_group_name_H-M   'P 1'
#
loop_
_entity.id
_entity.type
_entity.pdbx_description
1 polymer ?
#
loop_
_entity_poly.entity_id
_entity_poly.type
_entity_poly.pdbx_seq_one_letter_code
_entity_poly.pdbx_strand_id
1 'polypeptide(L)'
;MADKEQVIEALVEAAKESEDAEGFGTEELRYAAREAFGRWETALAAGLIEAVSGGQSSRRKPAVADVTRKVTDAFQHPLFVETTDDKLFAYHGPDLEVSEQAQLLDEAGLVGAVRAIHYVGDSDAVVLFSDQGRYFGVDHRMVPSWSMRGERRSIRDALFLTQDEGIRAVVPRRQMVTGRVVHVTRGGKGKATDASEFGDGLDRSGRQAFKVRDEDVPVAVMGVARDTTIFCASALGRGIHFEASEMRSMGRNAVGVNVMKLADDNDAVVGAFEGRRVKQLAVITEEGLGKRVDFSDFRTQGRNGRGMQLARLNPGDRLAGAVVCNPAEDLGLTSSDGRVWRLPAGSFHLMGRPAKGNRMVELDDDERIVDLVALPCGG
;
A
#
# COMPACT_ATOMS: atom_id res chain seq x y z
N MET A 1 -15.18 38.63 -1.11
CA MET A 1 -14.60 37.28 -1.25
C MET A 1 -15.28 36.43 -0.19
N ALA A 2 -15.85 35.31 -0.56
CA ALA A 2 -16.39 34.37 0.42
C ALA A 2 -15.24 33.85 1.29
N ASP A 3 -15.46 33.77 2.60
CA ASP A 3 -14.49 33.19 3.53
C ASP A 3 -14.31 31.69 3.22
N LYS A 4 -13.12 31.17 3.42
CA LYS A 4 -12.76 29.75 3.21
C LYS A 4 -13.76 28.81 3.90
N GLU A 5 -14.15 29.10 5.13
CA GLU A 5 -15.11 28.31 5.89
C GLU A 5 -16.52 28.37 5.27
N GLN A 6 -16.95 29.49 4.69
CA GLN A 6 -18.24 29.59 4.00
C GLN A 6 -18.29 28.72 2.75
N VAL A 7 -17.18 28.58 2.02
CA VAL A 7 -17.08 27.70 0.85
C VAL A 7 -17.10 26.24 1.29
N ILE A 8 -16.40 25.89 2.35
CA ILE A 8 -16.37 24.54 2.92
C ILE A 8 -17.77 24.12 3.37
N GLU A 9 -18.50 24.97 4.10
CA GLU A 9 -19.86 24.67 4.53
C GLU A 9 -20.83 24.52 3.34
N ALA A 10 -20.68 25.34 2.31
CA ALA A 10 -21.50 25.19 1.09
C ALA A 10 -21.20 23.87 0.36
N LEU A 11 -19.95 23.42 0.34
CA LEU A 11 -19.57 22.11 -0.23
C LEU A 11 -20.15 20.95 0.61
N VAL A 12 -20.15 21.06 1.93
CA VAL A 12 -20.73 20.07 2.85
C VAL A 12 -22.25 19.95 2.64
N GLU A 13 -22.97 21.08 2.56
CA GLU A 13 -24.40 21.05 2.32
C GLU A 13 -24.74 20.47 0.93
N ALA A 14 -24.00 20.83 -0.11
CA ALA A 14 -24.16 20.25 -1.43
C ALA A 14 -23.87 18.74 -1.45
N ALA A 15 -22.88 18.29 -0.70
CA ALA A 15 -22.54 16.87 -0.60
C ALA A 15 -23.63 16.05 0.10
N LYS A 16 -24.27 16.58 1.15
CA LYS A 16 -25.36 15.88 1.86
C LYS A 16 -26.58 15.57 0.98
N GLU A 17 -26.79 16.32 -0.09
CA GLU A 17 -27.90 16.12 -1.03
C GLU A 17 -27.59 15.04 -2.10
N SER A 18 -26.37 14.47 -2.10
CA SER A 18 -25.93 13.48 -3.08
C SER A 18 -26.10 12.06 -2.57
N GLU A 19 -26.58 11.16 -3.44
CA GLU A 19 -26.63 9.72 -3.19
C GLU A 19 -25.23 9.13 -2.91
N ASP A 20 -24.17 9.70 -3.50
CA ASP A 20 -22.78 9.25 -3.32
C ASP A 20 -22.22 9.54 -1.92
N ALA A 21 -22.88 10.43 -1.16
CA ALA A 21 -22.50 10.77 0.22
C ALA A 21 -23.37 10.05 1.26
N GLU A 22 -24.24 9.14 0.82
CA GLU A 22 -25.11 8.38 1.72
C GLU A 22 -24.26 7.54 2.69
N GLY A 23 -24.45 7.75 3.97
CA GLY A 23 -23.70 7.07 5.04
C GLY A 23 -22.54 7.87 5.65
N PHE A 24 -22.20 9.03 5.09
CA PHE A 24 -21.20 9.93 5.67
C PHE A 24 -21.81 10.91 6.68
N GLY A 25 -21.17 11.06 7.84
CA GLY A 25 -21.54 12.08 8.81
C GLY A 25 -21.14 13.49 8.39
N THR A 26 -21.82 14.52 8.95
CA THR A 26 -21.52 15.93 8.62
C THR A 26 -20.04 16.32 8.86
N GLU A 27 -19.43 15.80 9.93
CA GLU A 27 -18.01 16.07 10.22
C GLU A 27 -17.06 15.41 9.21
N GLU A 28 -17.41 14.23 8.71
CA GLU A 28 -16.65 13.54 7.69
C GLU A 28 -16.71 14.28 6.36
N LEU A 29 -17.89 14.76 5.98
CA LEU A 29 -18.07 15.58 4.77
C LEU A 29 -17.35 16.92 4.90
N ARG A 30 -17.40 17.57 6.08
CA ARG A 30 -16.66 18.81 6.36
C ARG A 30 -15.15 18.58 6.26
N TYR A 31 -14.68 17.48 6.78
CA TYR A 31 -13.27 17.09 6.67
C TYR A 31 -12.86 16.90 5.20
N ALA A 32 -13.63 16.13 4.41
CA ALA A 32 -13.38 15.95 2.98
C ALA A 32 -13.42 17.26 2.21
N ALA A 33 -14.37 18.14 2.52
CA ALA A 33 -14.46 19.45 1.90
C ALA A 33 -13.23 20.33 2.21
N ARG A 34 -12.69 20.29 3.44
CA ARG A 34 -11.47 20.98 3.82
C ARG A 34 -10.24 20.44 3.08
N GLU A 35 -10.14 19.13 2.97
CA GLU A 35 -9.07 18.46 2.22
C GLU A 35 -9.13 18.80 0.73
N ALA A 36 -10.31 18.71 0.13
CA ALA A 36 -10.54 19.09 -1.25
C ALA A 36 -10.20 20.58 -1.50
N PHE A 37 -10.57 21.47 -0.59
CA PHE A 37 -10.27 22.89 -0.67
C PHE A 37 -8.76 23.16 -0.59
N GLY A 38 -8.04 22.47 0.29
CA GLY A 38 -6.59 22.61 0.41
C GLY A 38 -5.84 22.24 -0.88
N ARG A 39 -6.37 21.29 -1.66
CA ARG A 39 -5.77 20.86 -2.93
C ARG A 39 -6.04 21.83 -4.10
N TRP A 40 -7.07 22.66 -4.01
CA TRP A 40 -7.55 23.49 -5.12
C TRP A 40 -7.17 24.96 -4.98
N GLU A 41 -6.13 25.26 -4.19
CA GLU A 41 -5.85 26.60 -3.70
C GLU A 41 -5.62 27.67 -4.77
N THR A 42 -5.40 27.37 -6.03
CA THR A 42 -5.06 28.43 -7.00
C THR A 42 -6.01 28.63 -8.17
N ALA A 43 -6.53 27.59 -8.80
CA ALA A 43 -7.33 27.80 -10.02
C ALA A 43 -8.80 27.37 -9.87
N LEU A 44 -9.07 26.28 -9.15
CA LEU A 44 -10.43 25.76 -8.99
C LEU A 44 -11.17 26.41 -7.82
N ALA A 45 -10.45 26.79 -6.74
CA ALA A 45 -11.02 27.53 -5.63
C ALA A 45 -11.60 28.88 -6.08
N ALA A 46 -10.94 29.59 -6.99
CA ALA A 46 -11.47 30.82 -7.59
C ALA A 46 -12.76 30.57 -8.38
N GLY A 47 -12.80 29.52 -9.18
CA GLY A 47 -13.99 29.17 -9.95
C GLY A 47 -15.16 28.64 -9.10
N LEU A 48 -14.87 27.92 -8.01
CA LEU A 48 -15.85 27.46 -7.03
C LEU A 48 -16.39 28.60 -6.15
N ILE A 49 -15.53 29.50 -5.72
CA ILE A 49 -15.92 30.71 -4.98
C ILE A 49 -16.85 31.57 -5.84
N GLU A 50 -16.56 31.77 -7.15
CA GLU A 50 -17.45 32.45 -8.06
C GLU A 50 -18.78 31.71 -8.26
N ALA A 51 -18.78 30.37 -8.37
CA ALA A 51 -19.99 29.59 -8.55
C ALA A 51 -20.89 29.60 -7.31
N VAL A 52 -20.32 29.54 -6.10
CA VAL A 52 -21.05 29.54 -4.81
C VAL A 52 -21.49 30.95 -4.41
N SER A 53 -20.69 31.98 -4.72
CA SER A 53 -21.01 33.37 -4.37
C SER A 53 -21.98 34.09 -5.33
N GLY A 54 -22.45 33.43 -6.39
CA GLY A 54 -23.47 33.97 -7.27
C GLY A 54 -23.01 35.08 -8.24
N GLY A 55 -21.70 35.17 -8.52
CA GLY A 55 -21.14 36.12 -9.48
C GLY A 55 -21.69 35.90 -10.87
N GLN A 56 -22.18 37.00 -11.51
CA GLN A 56 -22.71 37.00 -12.87
C GLN A 56 -21.56 36.88 -13.89
N SER A 57 -21.03 35.70 -14.09
CA SER A 57 -20.14 35.36 -15.18
C SER A 57 -20.81 34.33 -16.07
N SER A 58 -20.80 34.55 -17.39
CA SER A 58 -21.42 33.71 -18.42
C SER A 58 -20.76 32.34 -18.61
N ARG A 59 -19.96 31.86 -17.68
CA ARG A 59 -19.41 30.51 -17.65
C ARG A 59 -20.39 29.59 -16.93
N ARG A 60 -20.71 28.47 -17.54
CA ARG A 60 -21.57 27.41 -17.00
C ARG A 60 -21.19 27.12 -15.57
N LYS A 61 -22.10 27.33 -14.62
CA LYS A 61 -21.88 26.91 -13.21
C LYS A 61 -21.57 25.40 -13.21
N PRO A 62 -20.54 24.95 -12.52
CA PRO A 62 -20.33 23.50 -12.35
C PRO A 62 -21.60 22.92 -11.71
N ALA A 63 -22.08 21.79 -12.23
CA ALA A 63 -23.22 21.11 -11.64
C ALA A 63 -22.87 20.71 -10.19
N VAL A 64 -23.85 20.82 -9.28
CA VAL A 64 -23.68 20.39 -7.88
C VAL A 64 -23.15 18.96 -7.84
N ALA A 65 -23.61 18.09 -8.73
CA ALA A 65 -23.14 16.72 -8.92
C ALA A 65 -21.61 16.62 -9.18
N ASP A 66 -21.01 17.55 -9.96
CA ASP A 66 -19.57 17.54 -10.24
C ASP A 66 -18.75 17.92 -9.01
N VAL A 67 -19.27 18.80 -8.16
CA VAL A 67 -18.63 19.21 -6.91
C VAL A 67 -18.72 18.08 -5.89
N THR A 68 -19.90 17.48 -5.75
CA THR A 68 -20.15 16.37 -4.84
C THR A 68 -19.33 15.16 -5.22
N ARG A 69 -19.27 14.78 -6.51
CA ARG A 69 -18.42 13.68 -6.99
C ARG A 69 -16.96 13.89 -6.63
N LYS A 70 -16.44 15.11 -6.74
CA LYS A 70 -15.06 15.43 -6.37
C LYS A 70 -14.80 15.41 -4.86
N VAL A 71 -15.81 15.69 -4.03
CA VAL A 71 -15.72 15.55 -2.58
C VAL A 71 -15.74 14.08 -2.18
N THR A 72 -16.64 13.27 -2.76
CA THR A 72 -16.68 11.82 -2.55
C THR A 72 -15.46 11.10 -3.12
N ASP A 73 -14.97 11.50 -4.30
CA ASP A 73 -13.74 10.95 -4.90
C ASP A 73 -12.51 11.13 -3.99
N ALA A 74 -12.51 12.14 -3.11
CA ALA A 74 -11.44 12.31 -2.11
C ALA A 74 -11.36 11.16 -1.09
N PHE A 75 -12.41 10.36 -0.95
CA PHE A 75 -12.45 9.16 -0.11
C PHE A 75 -12.20 7.86 -0.87
N GLN A 76 -12.17 7.89 -2.21
CA GLN A 76 -12.27 6.68 -3.02
C GLN A 76 -10.96 5.90 -3.24
N HIS A 77 -9.78 6.43 -3.08
CA HIS A 77 -8.55 5.67 -3.34
C HIS A 77 -7.44 5.97 -2.33
N PRO A 78 -7.62 5.66 -1.03
CA PRO A 78 -6.59 5.98 -0.07
C PRO A 78 -5.33 5.16 -0.32
N LEU A 79 -4.20 5.84 -0.34
CA LEU A 79 -2.92 5.25 0.00
C LEU A 79 -2.79 5.27 1.51
N PHE A 80 -2.31 4.20 2.11
CA PHE A 80 -1.95 4.21 3.52
C PHE A 80 -0.44 4.37 3.63
N VAL A 81 -0.02 5.36 4.40
CA VAL A 81 1.37 5.69 4.66
C VAL A 81 1.73 5.23 6.06
N GLU A 82 2.68 4.33 6.17
CA GLU A 82 3.24 3.86 7.42
C GLU A 82 4.51 4.64 7.75
N THR A 83 4.65 5.09 9.00
CA THR A 83 5.80 5.87 9.45
C THR A 83 6.75 5.06 10.32
N THR A 84 7.99 5.53 10.47
CA THR A 84 9.04 4.86 11.27
C THR A 84 8.72 4.80 12.77
N ASP A 85 7.83 5.65 13.26
CA ASP A 85 7.32 5.65 14.64
C ASP A 85 6.01 4.83 14.79
N ASP A 86 5.80 3.84 13.90
CA ASP A 86 4.69 2.88 13.92
C ASP A 86 3.29 3.51 13.85
N LYS A 87 3.16 4.63 13.14
CA LYS A 87 1.85 5.22 12.84
C LYS A 87 1.41 4.87 11.41
N LEU A 88 0.11 4.83 11.20
CA LEU A 88 -0.50 4.61 9.90
C LEU A 88 -1.48 5.74 9.62
N PHE A 89 -1.36 6.35 8.45
CA PHE A 89 -2.20 7.45 7.99
C PHE A 89 -2.82 7.14 6.63
N ALA A 90 -4.05 7.58 6.41
CA ALA A 90 -4.66 7.59 5.10
C ALA A 90 -4.22 8.84 4.33
N TYR A 91 -3.70 8.65 3.13
CA TYR A 91 -3.32 9.72 2.22
C TYR A 91 -4.33 9.80 1.07
N HIS A 92 -4.96 10.94 0.92
CA HIS A 92 -5.99 11.21 -0.10
C HIS A 92 -5.52 12.29 -1.09
N GLY A 93 -4.22 12.40 -1.34
CA GLY A 93 -3.64 13.41 -2.22
C GLY A 93 -3.90 13.13 -3.70
N PRO A 94 -3.78 14.16 -4.56
CA PRO A 94 -3.63 13.95 -5.98
C PRO A 94 -2.45 13.01 -6.20
N ASP A 95 -2.48 12.33 -7.33
CA ASP A 95 -1.44 11.35 -7.68
C ASP A 95 -0.07 11.83 -7.23
N LEU A 96 0.64 10.95 -6.52
CA LEU A 96 1.99 11.18 -6.04
C LEU A 96 2.91 11.58 -7.21
N GLU A 97 2.96 12.86 -7.60
CA GLU A 97 3.96 13.37 -8.53
C GLU A 97 5.28 13.60 -7.81
N VAL A 98 6.32 12.99 -8.33
CA VAL A 98 7.63 12.77 -7.69
C VAL A 98 8.35 14.03 -7.26
N SER A 99 8.14 15.18 -7.94
CA SER A 99 8.88 16.40 -7.65
C SER A 99 8.28 17.26 -6.54
N GLU A 100 6.95 17.28 -6.43
CA GLU A 100 6.28 18.12 -5.44
C GLU A 100 6.15 17.45 -4.07
N GLN A 101 6.27 16.14 -4.00
CA GLN A 101 6.03 15.40 -2.75
C GLN A 101 7.29 15.11 -1.96
N ALA A 102 8.44 14.94 -2.59
CA ALA A 102 9.70 15.08 -1.87
C ALA A 102 9.74 16.46 -1.19
N GLN A 103 9.20 17.48 -1.84
CA GLN A 103 9.08 18.82 -1.31
C GLN A 103 7.99 18.94 -0.21
N LEU A 104 6.81 18.35 -0.38
CA LEU A 104 5.75 18.33 0.65
C LEU A 104 6.13 17.51 1.89
N LEU A 105 6.87 16.42 1.73
CA LEU A 105 7.42 15.65 2.84
C LEU A 105 8.54 16.44 3.55
N ASP A 106 9.37 17.16 2.81
CA ASP A 106 10.45 17.99 3.35
C ASP A 106 9.91 19.26 4.04
N GLU A 107 9.03 20.02 3.39
CA GLU A 107 8.36 21.19 3.98
C GLU A 107 7.54 20.86 5.24
N ALA A 108 7.04 19.65 5.33
CA ALA A 108 6.29 19.17 6.48
C ALA A 108 7.19 18.64 7.62
N GLY A 109 8.53 18.62 7.47
CA GLY A 109 9.46 18.07 8.44
C GLY A 109 9.33 16.56 8.62
N LEU A 110 8.96 15.84 7.57
CA LEU A 110 8.67 14.40 7.58
C LEU A 110 9.69 13.56 6.82
N VAL A 111 10.75 14.19 6.30
CA VAL A 111 11.88 13.45 5.74
C VAL A 111 12.41 12.49 6.79
N GLY A 112 12.49 11.21 6.45
CA GLY A 112 12.85 10.16 7.39
C GLY A 112 11.69 9.54 8.18
N ALA A 113 10.43 9.97 7.95
CA ALA A 113 9.29 9.45 8.70
C ALA A 113 8.48 8.38 7.95
N VAL A 114 8.57 8.26 6.62
CA VAL A 114 7.85 7.26 5.85
C VAL A 114 8.62 5.95 5.85
N ARG A 115 7.95 4.85 6.22
CA ARG A 115 8.52 3.49 6.20
C ARG A 115 7.98 2.65 5.05
N ALA A 116 6.71 2.72 4.78
CA ALA A 116 6.05 1.96 3.72
C ALA A 116 4.80 2.68 3.21
N ILE A 117 4.41 2.34 1.98
CA ILE A 117 3.17 2.82 1.36
C ILE A 117 2.35 1.60 0.97
N HIS A 118 1.06 1.61 1.32
CA HIS A 118 0.12 0.55 0.99
C HIS A 118 -1.00 1.09 0.10
N TYR A 119 -1.18 0.48 -1.07
CA TYR A 119 -2.32 0.80 -1.92
C TYR A 119 -3.55 0.01 -1.48
N VAL A 120 -4.60 0.70 -1.10
CA VAL A 120 -5.86 0.09 -0.63
C VAL A 120 -6.94 0.09 -1.71
N GLY A 121 -6.96 1.06 -2.60
CA GLY A 121 -7.97 1.21 -3.65
C GLY A 121 -9.37 1.44 -3.07
N ASP A 122 -10.39 1.14 -3.85
CA ASP A 122 -11.81 1.30 -3.50
C ASP A 122 -12.27 0.24 -2.49
N SER A 123 -11.89 0.35 -1.25
CA SER A 123 -12.33 -0.59 -0.22
C SER A 123 -12.82 0.17 1.00
N ASP A 124 -14.09 -0.03 1.35
CA ASP A 124 -14.71 0.57 2.54
C ASP A 124 -14.11 0.04 3.83
N ALA A 125 -13.55 -1.17 3.79
CA ALA A 125 -12.94 -1.81 4.93
C ALA A 125 -11.57 -2.40 4.58
N VAL A 126 -10.66 -2.30 5.54
CA VAL A 126 -9.31 -2.86 5.45
C VAL A 126 -9.04 -3.79 6.62
N VAL A 127 -8.17 -4.75 6.40
CA VAL A 127 -7.67 -5.63 7.43
C VAL A 127 -6.18 -5.34 7.60
N LEU A 128 -5.82 -4.94 8.81
CA LEU A 128 -4.46 -4.63 9.22
C LEU A 128 -3.86 -5.85 9.90
N PHE A 129 -2.62 -6.18 9.56
CA PHE A 129 -1.89 -7.31 10.18
C PHE A 129 -0.66 -6.78 10.90
N SER A 130 -0.49 -7.22 12.15
CA SER A 130 0.64 -6.81 12.97
C SER A 130 1.82 -7.77 12.90
N ASP A 131 2.98 -7.30 13.36
CA ASP A 131 4.19 -8.10 13.53
C ASP A 131 4.02 -9.21 14.59
N GLN A 132 3.06 -9.07 15.51
CA GLN A 132 2.71 -10.12 16.47
C GLN A 132 1.75 -11.17 15.91
N GLY A 133 1.42 -11.08 14.62
CA GLY A 133 0.56 -12.04 13.94
C GLY A 133 -0.93 -11.88 14.26
N ARG A 134 -1.34 -10.71 14.74
CA ARG A 134 -2.75 -10.37 14.94
C ARG A 134 -3.32 -9.66 13.72
N TYR A 135 -4.64 -9.67 13.57
CA TYR A 135 -5.33 -8.89 12.56
C TYR A 135 -6.44 -8.05 13.19
N PHE A 136 -6.71 -6.91 12.55
CA PHE A 136 -7.69 -5.92 12.96
C PHE A 136 -8.51 -5.53 11.73
N GLY A 137 -9.82 -5.64 11.81
CA GLY A 137 -10.71 -5.17 10.75
C GLY A 137 -11.19 -3.76 11.07
N VAL A 138 -10.96 -2.81 10.19
CA VAL A 138 -11.36 -1.42 10.37
C VAL A 138 -12.02 -0.87 9.11
N ASP A 139 -12.94 0.06 9.30
CA ASP A 139 -13.38 0.95 8.24
C ASP A 139 -12.21 1.88 7.86
N HIS A 140 -11.94 2.08 6.56
CA HIS A 140 -10.81 2.91 6.12
C HIS A 140 -10.89 4.34 6.67
N ARG A 141 -12.12 4.87 6.90
CA ARG A 141 -12.37 6.19 7.47
C ARG A 141 -11.90 6.36 8.91
N MET A 142 -11.63 5.25 9.60
CA MET A 142 -11.07 5.26 10.96
C MET A 142 -9.56 5.49 10.97
N VAL A 143 -8.88 5.33 9.83
CA VAL A 143 -7.46 5.61 9.72
C VAL A 143 -7.27 7.11 9.64
N PRO A 144 -6.49 7.74 10.56
CA PRO A 144 -6.28 9.18 10.54
C PRO A 144 -5.71 9.65 9.21
N SER A 145 -6.16 10.81 8.71
CA SER A 145 -5.62 11.38 7.49
C SER A 145 -4.20 11.87 7.66
N TRP A 146 -3.42 11.82 6.60
CA TRP A 146 -2.06 12.37 6.54
C TRP A 146 -1.97 13.86 6.90
N SER A 147 -2.99 14.65 6.59
CA SER A 147 -3.07 16.06 6.98
C SER A 147 -3.13 16.27 8.49
N MET A 148 -3.56 15.24 9.25
CA MET A 148 -3.65 15.23 10.70
C MET A 148 -2.36 14.73 11.37
N ARG A 149 -1.28 14.51 10.65
CA ARG A 149 -0.02 13.94 11.16
C ARG A 149 0.63 14.73 12.30
N GLY A 150 0.39 16.04 12.37
CA GLY A 150 0.83 16.90 13.47
C GLY A 150 -0.02 16.75 14.74
N GLU A 151 -1.18 16.12 14.65
CA GLU A 151 -2.02 15.81 15.79
C GLU A 151 -1.55 14.51 16.46
N ARG A 152 -1.86 14.35 17.75
CA ARG A 152 -1.50 13.12 18.51
C ARG A 152 -2.30 11.90 18.12
N ARG A 153 -3.25 12.01 17.18
CA ARG A 153 -4.07 10.90 16.72
C ARG A 153 -3.26 9.90 15.91
N SER A 154 -3.43 8.64 16.23
CA SER A 154 -2.81 7.50 15.55
C SER A 154 -3.85 6.41 15.37
N ILE A 155 -3.67 5.54 14.37
CA ILE A 155 -4.46 4.31 14.27
C ILE A 155 -4.34 3.46 15.54
N ARG A 156 -3.24 3.58 16.28
CA ARG A 156 -3.05 2.91 17.58
C ARG A 156 -4.12 3.28 18.58
N ASP A 157 -4.63 4.52 18.55
CA ASP A 157 -5.70 4.99 19.45
C ASP A 157 -7.06 4.36 19.11
N ALA A 158 -7.23 3.93 17.86
CA ALA A 158 -8.44 3.27 17.38
C ALA A 158 -8.39 1.74 17.51
N LEU A 159 -7.21 1.17 17.70
CA LEU A 159 -6.95 -0.28 17.79
C LEU A 159 -6.40 -0.63 19.18
N PHE A 160 -6.71 -1.83 19.65
CA PHE A 160 -6.12 -2.35 20.88
C PHE A 160 -4.76 -3.04 20.60
N LEU A 161 -3.81 -2.25 20.06
CA LEU A 161 -2.43 -2.69 19.89
C LEU A 161 -1.69 -2.74 21.23
N THR A 162 -0.81 -3.72 21.40
CA THR A 162 0.14 -3.72 22.52
C THR A 162 1.23 -2.66 22.32
N GLN A 163 2.01 -2.36 23.35
CA GLN A 163 2.97 -1.25 23.31
C GLN A 163 4.00 -1.38 22.17
N ASP A 164 4.50 -2.59 21.95
CA ASP A 164 5.56 -2.87 20.96
C ASP A 164 5.00 -3.52 19.67
N GLU A 165 3.69 -3.43 19.44
CA GLU A 165 3.05 -4.01 18.27
C GLU A 165 2.91 -2.97 17.15
N GLY A 166 3.47 -3.28 15.96
CA GLY A 166 3.38 -2.47 14.77
C GLY A 166 2.56 -3.14 13.67
N ILE A 167 1.90 -2.34 12.82
CA ILE A 167 1.22 -2.84 11.61
C ILE A 167 2.30 -3.15 10.57
N ARG A 168 2.18 -4.28 9.85
CA ARG A 168 3.13 -4.72 8.83
C ARG A 168 2.48 -5.04 7.48
N ALA A 169 1.17 -5.19 7.42
CA ALA A 169 0.47 -5.36 6.16
C ALA A 169 -0.93 -4.77 6.25
N VAL A 170 -1.36 -4.19 5.14
CA VAL A 170 -2.69 -3.64 4.95
C VAL A 170 -3.32 -4.34 3.75
N VAL A 171 -4.46 -4.98 3.96
CA VAL A 171 -5.14 -5.75 2.91
C VAL A 171 -6.57 -5.26 2.77
N PRO A 172 -7.00 -4.83 1.57
CA PRO A 172 -8.40 -4.51 1.32
C PRO A 172 -9.31 -5.70 1.67
N ARG A 173 -10.36 -5.45 2.44
CA ARG A 173 -11.27 -6.51 2.90
C ARG A 173 -11.82 -7.35 1.74
N ARG A 174 -12.11 -6.72 0.60
CA ARG A 174 -12.60 -7.40 -0.62
C ARG A 174 -11.67 -8.51 -1.11
N GLN A 175 -10.37 -8.44 -0.86
CA GLN A 175 -9.40 -9.47 -1.24
C GLN A 175 -9.44 -10.69 -0.31
N MET A 176 -10.13 -10.61 0.82
CA MET A 176 -10.20 -11.66 1.83
C MET A 176 -11.59 -12.29 1.96
N VAL A 177 -12.51 -12.03 1.03
CA VAL A 177 -13.91 -12.49 1.15
C VAL A 177 -14.06 -13.95 0.73
N THR A 178 -13.27 -14.39 -0.24
CA THR A 178 -13.35 -15.74 -0.81
C THR A 178 -11.98 -16.40 -0.91
N GLY A 179 -11.97 -17.73 -0.95
CA GLY A 179 -10.73 -18.48 -1.10
C GLY A 179 -9.97 -18.61 0.22
N ARG A 180 -8.69 -18.33 0.18
CA ARG A 180 -7.77 -18.44 1.33
C ARG A 180 -6.98 -17.16 1.51
N VAL A 181 -6.62 -16.86 2.73
CA VAL A 181 -5.67 -15.81 3.08
C VAL A 181 -4.31 -16.45 3.31
N VAL A 182 -3.33 -16.03 2.54
CA VAL A 182 -1.96 -16.52 2.63
C VAL A 182 -1.10 -15.47 3.32
N HIS A 183 -0.37 -15.89 4.32
CA HIS A 183 0.66 -15.12 4.99
C HIS A 183 2.02 -15.68 4.58
N VAL A 184 2.97 -14.81 4.26
CA VAL A 184 4.37 -15.16 4.03
C VAL A 184 5.22 -14.29 4.94
N THR A 185 6.17 -14.91 5.65
CA THR A 185 7.04 -14.23 6.60
C THR A 185 8.44 -14.02 6.03
N ARG A 186 9.17 -13.10 6.64
CA ARG A 186 10.56 -12.78 6.30
C ARG A 186 11.47 -14.01 6.34
N GLY A 187 11.28 -14.90 7.31
CA GLY A 187 12.02 -16.16 7.46
C GLY A 187 11.60 -17.28 6.51
N GLY A 188 10.77 -16.99 5.48
CA GLY A 188 10.38 -17.97 4.47
C GLY A 188 9.35 -19.00 4.95
N LYS A 189 8.60 -18.67 6.01
CA LYS A 189 7.42 -19.45 6.41
C LYS A 189 6.19 -18.93 5.67
N GLY A 190 5.20 -19.79 5.45
CA GLY A 190 3.94 -19.39 4.87
C GLY A 190 2.80 -20.23 5.37
N LYS A 191 1.62 -19.65 5.44
CA LYS A 191 0.41 -20.28 5.91
C LYS A 191 -0.78 -19.86 5.05
N ALA A 192 -1.62 -20.82 4.67
CA ALA A 192 -2.93 -20.56 4.11
C ALA A 192 -4.01 -20.81 5.17
N THR A 193 -4.94 -19.89 5.31
CA THR A 193 -6.10 -19.98 6.20
C THR A 193 -7.36 -19.73 5.37
N ASP A 194 -8.43 -20.47 5.58
CA ASP A 194 -9.68 -20.22 4.86
C ASP A 194 -10.20 -18.82 5.19
N ALA A 195 -10.60 -18.03 4.18
CA ALA A 195 -11.03 -16.66 4.34
C ALA A 195 -12.20 -16.50 5.34
N SER A 196 -13.08 -17.52 5.41
CA SER A 196 -14.19 -17.57 6.38
C SER A 196 -13.76 -17.53 7.84
N GLU A 197 -12.51 -17.92 8.18
CA GLU A 197 -12.02 -17.85 9.55
C GLU A 197 -11.76 -16.42 10.04
N PHE A 198 -11.71 -15.44 9.13
CA PHE A 198 -11.51 -14.03 9.47
C PHE A 198 -12.82 -13.29 9.78
N GLY A 199 -13.97 -13.94 9.60
CA GLY A 199 -15.30 -13.39 9.90
C GLY A 199 -15.74 -12.27 8.95
N ASP A 200 -16.91 -11.73 9.17
CA ASP A 200 -17.53 -10.71 8.32
C ASP A 200 -17.45 -9.30 8.93
N GLY A 201 -17.07 -9.21 10.21
CA GLY A 201 -17.14 -7.97 10.99
C GLY A 201 -15.84 -7.20 11.06
N LEU A 202 -15.97 -5.91 11.29
CA LEU A 202 -14.90 -5.02 11.71
C LEU A 202 -14.58 -5.32 13.19
N ASP A 203 -13.34 -5.66 13.48
CA ASP A 203 -12.88 -6.01 14.83
C ASP A 203 -11.59 -5.27 15.17
N ARG A 204 -11.70 -4.32 16.07
CA ARG A 204 -10.58 -3.49 16.55
C ARG A 204 -9.83 -4.12 17.71
N SER A 205 -10.37 -5.17 18.33
CA SER A 205 -9.74 -5.82 19.49
C SER A 205 -8.51 -6.63 19.13
N GLY A 206 -8.38 -6.99 17.86
CA GLY A 206 -7.30 -7.81 17.33
C GLY A 206 -7.47 -9.28 17.66
N ARG A 207 -7.40 -10.12 16.62
CA ARG A 207 -7.48 -11.56 16.75
C ARG A 207 -6.23 -12.20 16.15
N GLN A 208 -5.86 -13.38 16.65
CA GLN A 208 -4.75 -14.13 16.07
C GLN A 208 -5.04 -14.49 14.63
N ALA A 209 -4.13 -14.12 13.73
CA ALA A 209 -4.13 -14.49 12.32
C ALA A 209 -3.15 -15.62 12.02
N PHE A 210 -1.95 -15.55 12.60
CA PHE A 210 -0.92 -16.58 12.52
C PHE A 210 0.00 -16.49 13.75
N LYS A 211 0.66 -17.60 14.07
CA LYS A 211 1.59 -17.64 15.18
C LYS A 211 2.98 -17.23 14.71
N VAL A 212 3.46 -16.10 15.18
CA VAL A 212 4.84 -15.63 14.98
C VAL A 212 5.77 -16.44 15.87
N ARG A 213 6.97 -16.75 15.38
CA ARG A 213 8.08 -17.35 16.14
C ARG A 213 9.35 -16.59 15.83
N ASP A 214 10.24 -16.52 16.83
CA ASP A 214 11.61 -16.04 16.66
C ASP A 214 11.68 -14.64 15.99
N GLU A 215 10.77 -13.73 16.34
CA GLU A 215 10.67 -12.38 15.79
C GLU A 215 10.46 -12.34 14.27
N ASP A 216 10.00 -13.45 13.67
CA ASP A 216 9.73 -13.53 12.25
C ASP A 216 8.47 -12.73 11.90
N VAL A 217 8.59 -11.73 11.05
CA VAL A 217 7.51 -10.79 10.71
C VAL A 217 6.85 -11.13 9.37
N PRO A 218 5.56 -10.84 9.17
CA PRO A 218 4.94 -10.96 7.86
C PRO A 218 5.54 -9.94 6.88
N VAL A 219 5.82 -10.39 5.67
CA VAL A 219 6.21 -9.54 4.54
C VAL A 219 5.13 -9.46 3.48
N ALA A 220 4.22 -10.41 3.45
CA ALA A 220 3.05 -10.36 2.58
C ALA A 220 1.86 -11.08 3.20
N VAL A 221 0.69 -10.46 3.05
CA VAL A 221 -0.61 -11.07 3.32
C VAL A 221 -1.49 -10.84 2.10
N MET A 222 -2.10 -11.89 1.57
CA MET A 222 -2.87 -11.80 0.34
C MET A 222 -4.05 -12.77 0.33
N GLY A 223 -5.14 -12.35 -0.30
CA GLY A 223 -6.21 -13.27 -0.67
C GLY A 223 -5.83 -14.07 -1.92
N VAL A 224 -5.94 -15.40 -1.89
CA VAL A 224 -5.59 -16.25 -3.02
C VAL A 224 -6.71 -17.23 -3.34
N ALA A 225 -6.95 -17.47 -4.62
CA ALA A 225 -7.81 -18.54 -5.07
C ALA A 225 -7.14 -19.91 -4.83
N ARG A 226 -7.92 -20.99 -4.87
CA ARG A 226 -7.37 -22.35 -4.64
C ARG A 226 -6.53 -22.85 -5.81
N ASP A 227 -6.91 -22.45 -7.00
CA ASP A 227 -6.36 -22.90 -8.30
C ASP A 227 -5.39 -21.84 -8.88
N THR A 228 -4.45 -21.38 -8.08
CA THR A 228 -3.47 -20.38 -8.46
C THR A 228 -2.08 -20.76 -7.98
N THR A 229 -1.10 -19.94 -8.31
CA THR A 229 0.28 -20.11 -7.86
C THR A 229 0.69 -18.95 -6.92
N ILE A 230 1.77 -19.18 -6.20
CA ILE A 230 2.39 -18.19 -5.33
C ILE A 230 3.84 -18.00 -5.78
N PHE A 231 4.27 -16.75 -5.81
CA PHE A 231 5.67 -16.40 -6.02
C PHE A 231 6.24 -15.76 -4.76
N CYS A 232 7.49 -16.11 -4.41
CA CYS A 232 8.24 -15.46 -3.35
C CYS A 232 9.60 -15.06 -3.88
N ALA A 233 10.05 -13.85 -3.55
CA ALA A 233 11.39 -13.32 -3.86
C ALA A 233 12.21 -13.19 -2.59
N SER A 234 13.50 -13.51 -2.64
CA SER A 234 14.41 -13.34 -1.51
C SER A 234 15.42 -12.21 -1.72
N ALA A 235 15.90 -11.67 -0.61
CA ALA A 235 16.88 -10.60 -0.55
C ALA A 235 18.19 -10.92 -1.32
N LEU A 236 18.60 -12.19 -1.35
CA LEU A 236 19.77 -12.62 -2.12
C LEU A 236 19.45 -12.93 -3.59
N GLY A 237 18.41 -12.31 -4.14
CA GLY A 237 18.13 -12.30 -5.59
C GLY A 237 17.61 -13.61 -6.15
N ARG A 238 16.87 -14.38 -5.36
CA ARG A 238 16.21 -15.62 -5.82
C ARG A 238 14.70 -15.47 -5.83
N GLY A 239 14.04 -16.24 -6.71
CA GLY A 239 12.57 -16.30 -6.82
C GLY A 239 12.10 -17.74 -6.90
N ILE A 240 11.06 -18.08 -6.18
CA ILE A 240 10.38 -19.38 -6.24
C ILE A 240 8.93 -19.21 -6.64
N HIS A 241 8.47 -20.04 -7.56
CA HIS A 241 7.11 -20.07 -8.09
C HIS A 241 6.54 -21.47 -7.87
N PHE A 242 5.45 -21.61 -7.12
CA PHE A 242 4.87 -22.90 -6.74
C PHE A 242 3.34 -22.87 -6.70
N GLU A 243 2.71 -24.05 -6.76
CA GLU A 243 1.27 -24.16 -6.71
C GLU A 243 0.72 -23.81 -5.32
N ALA A 244 -0.28 -22.93 -5.25
CA ALA A 244 -0.92 -22.57 -3.98
C ALA A 244 -1.56 -23.77 -3.28
N SER A 245 -1.93 -24.81 -4.04
CA SER A 245 -2.47 -26.08 -3.52
C SER A 245 -1.49 -26.85 -2.63
N GLU A 246 -0.17 -26.62 -2.77
CA GLU A 246 0.85 -27.19 -1.88
C GLU A 246 0.80 -26.62 -0.46
N MET A 247 0.11 -25.51 -0.27
CA MET A 247 -0.17 -24.95 1.04
C MET A 247 -1.56 -25.37 1.50
N ARG A 248 -1.63 -26.43 2.28
CA ARG A 248 -2.91 -26.85 2.88
C ARG A 248 -3.43 -25.77 3.84
N SER A 249 -4.76 -25.63 3.93
CA SER A 249 -5.40 -24.73 4.90
C SER A 249 -5.07 -25.16 6.33
N MET A 250 -4.74 -24.18 7.16
CA MET A 250 -4.44 -24.34 8.58
C MET A 250 -5.19 -23.28 9.38
N GLY A 251 -5.58 -23.65 10.61
CA GLY A 251 -6.22 -22.70 11.53
C GLY A 251 -5.31 -21.52 11.87
N ARG A 252 -5.92 -20.43 12.32
CA ARG A 252 -5.25 -19.14 12.59
C ARG A 252 -4.07 -19.22 13.58
N ASN A 253 -4.06 -20.18 14.49
CA ASN A 253 -3.00 -20.36 15.50
C ASN A 253 -1.78 -21.17 14.99
N ALA A 254 -1.74 -21.56 13.71
CA ALA A 254 -0.61 -22.30 13.17
C ALA A 254 0.54 -21.38 12.75
N VAL A 255 1.77 -21.86 12.84
CA VAL A 255 2.99 -21.17 12.38
C VAL A 255 3.10 -21.21 10.84
N GLY A 256 2.63 -22.28 10.22
CA GLY A 256 2.79 -22.49 8.79
C GLY A 256 3.90 -23.49 8.44
N VAL A 257 4.30 -23.45 7.18
CA VAL A 257 5.29 -24.34 6.56
C VAL A 257 6.33 -23.53 5.81
N ASN A 258 7.49 -24.11 5.50
CA ASN A 258 8.46 -23.43 4.63
C ASN A 258 7.90 -23.25 3.23
N VAL A 259 7.93 -22.03 2.71
CA VAL A 259 7.56 -21.70 1.33
C VAL A 259 8.78 -21.60 0.43
N MET A 260 9.90 -21.10 0.99
CA MET A 260 11.16 -20.95 0.31
C MET A 260 12.31 -21.42 1.23
N LYS A 261 13.32 -22.06 0.66
CA LYS A 261 14.57 -22.35 1.36
C LYS A 261 15.53 -21.19 1.15
N LEU A 262 15.70 -20.38 2.16
CA LEU A 262 16.65 -19.27 2.17
C LEU A 262 18.10 -19.81 2.09
N ALA A 263 18.99 -18.99 1.55
CA ALA A 263 20.36 -19.40 1.28
C ALA A 263 21.18 -19.54 2.57
N ASP A 264 21.04 -18.56 3.47
CA ASP A 264 21.70 -18.50 4.78
C ASP A 264 20.91 -17.57 5.73
N ASP A 265 21.43 -17.28 6.90
CA ASP A 265 20.79 -16.46 7.93
C ASP A 265 20.69 -14.96 7.52
N ASN A 266 21.43 -14.54 6.50
CA ASN A 266 21.33 -13.19 5.96
C ASN A 266 20.28 -13.09 4.85
N ASP A 267 19.74 -14.19 4.35
CA ASP A 267 18.68 -14.16 3.34
C ASP A 267 17.30 -13.99 4.01
N ALA A 268 16.40 -13.36 3.31
CA ALA A 268 15.06 -13.07 3.78
C ALA A 268 14.08 -13.01 2.60
N VAL A 269 12.82 -13.36 2.81
CA VAL A 269 11.79 -13.05 1.82
C VAL A 269 11.54 -11.54 1.85
N VAL A 270 11.54 -10.90 0.67
CA VAL A 270 11.32 -9.46 0.49
C VAL A 270 10.08 -9.14 -0.34
N GLY A 271 9.37 -10.14 -0.84
CA GLY A 271 8.11 -9.97 -1.56
C GLY A 271 7.46 -11.32 -1.84
N ALA A 272 6.14 -11.35 -1.78
CA ALA A 272 5.35 -12.50 -2.19
C ALA A 272 3.99 -12.04 -2.74
N PHE A 273 3.48 -12.74 -3.75
CA PHE A 273 2.23 -12.38 -4.42
C PHE A 273 1.60 -13.60 -5.10
N GLU A 274 0.29 -13.46 -5.44
CA GLU A 274 -0.43 -14.43 -6.24
C GLU A 274 0.04 -14.38 -7.69
N GLY A 275 0.36 -15.56 -8.27
CA GLY A 275 0.88 -15.66 -9.64
C GLY A 275 -0.17 -15.62 -10.75
N ARG A 276 -1.46 -15.52 -10.40
CA ARG A 276 -2.54 -15.50 -11.40
C ARG A 276 -2.48 -14.19 -12.23
N ARG A 277 -2.48 -14.34 -13.55
CA ARG A 277 -2.47 -13.23 -14.52
C ARG A 277 -1.25 -12.31 -14.45
N VAL A 278 -0.23 -12.69 -13.70
CA VAL A 278 1.03 -11.95 -13.65
C VAL A 278 1.74 -12.06 -15.00
N LYS A 279 2.14 -10.94 -15.57
CA LYS A 279 2.97 -10.90 -16.78
C LYS A 279 4.40 -10.53 -16.44
N GLN A 280 4.61 -9.54 -15.61
CA GLN A 280 5.93 -9.02 -15.28
C GLN A 280 6.06 -8.74 -13.77
N LEU A 281 7.30 -8.82 -13.30
CA LEU A 281 7.73 -8.44 -11.98
C LEU A 281 8.67 -7.26 -12.09
N ALA A 282 8.51 -6.26 -11.22
CA ALA A 282 9.54 -5.29 -10.94
C ALA A 282 10.32 -5.72 -9.70
N VAL A 283 11.62 -5.52 -9.71
CA VAL A 283 12.51 -5.69 -8.57
C VAL A 283 13.42 -4.48 -8.44
N ILE A 284 13.77 -4.15 -7.20
CA ILE A 284 14.71 -3.09 -6.86
C ILE A 284 15.68 -3.60 -5.80
N THR A 285 16.94 -3.20 -5.89
CA THR A 285 17.95 -3.48 -4.87
C THR A 285 18.01 -2.36 -3.84
N GLU A 286 18.62 -2.64 -2.68
CA GLU A 286 18.89 -1.65 -1.64
C GLU A 286 19.77 -0.49 -2.17
N GLU A 287 20.65 -0.75 -3.15
CA GLU A 287 21.47 0.27 -3.82
C GLU A 287 20.74 1.01 -4.97
N GLY A 288 19.43 0.77 -5.18
CA GLY A 288 18.64 1.46 -6.20
C GLY A 288 18.79 0.94 -7.63
N LEU A 289 19.26 -0.30 -7.83
CA LEU A 289 19.29 -0.96 -9.14
C LEU A 289 17.96 -1.68 -9.37
N GLY A 290 17.23 -1.31 -10.42
CA GLY A 290 15.92 -1.86 -10.73
C GLY A 290 15.81 -2.45 -12.14
N LYS A 291 14.90 -3.40 -12.30
CA LYS A 291 14.52 -3.98 -13.60
C LYS A 291 13.13 -4.60 -13.52
N ARG A 292 12.55 -4.85 -14.69
CA ARG A 292 11.42 -5.80 -14.83
C ARG A 292 11.92 -7.14 -15.36
N VAL A 293 11.22 -8.20 -15.02
CA VAL A 293 11.48 -9.56 -15.49
C VAL A 293 10.16 -10.17 -15.98
N ASP A 294 10.18 -10.91 -17.06
CA ASP A 294 9.01 -11.65 -17.52
C ASP A 294 8.68 -12.78 -16.53
N PHE A 295 7.42 -12.89 -16.14
CA PHE A 295 7.00 -13.91 -15.18
C PHE A 295 7.10 -15.33 -15.76
N SER A 296 6.96 -15.46 -17.08
CA SER A 296 7.10 -16.74 -17.78
C SER A 296 8.51 -17.36 -17.68
N ASP A 297 9.52 -16.54 -17.31
CA ASP A 297 10.88 -17.02 -17.07
C ASP A 297 10.97 -17.93 -15.81
N PHE A 298 9.92 -17.95 -14.96
CA PHE A 298 9.91 -18.73 -13.72
C PHE A 298 8.99 -19.94 -13.86
N ARG A 299 9.58 -21.09 -14.14
CA ARG A 299 8.83 -22.36 -14.10
C ARG A 299 8.30 -22.64 -12.71
N THR A 300 7.12 -23.24 -12.61
CA THR A 300 6.60 -23.75 -11.35
C THR A 300 7.52 -24.84 -10.78
N GLN A 301 7.77 -24.80 -9.49
CA GLN A 301 8.62 -25.71 -8.72
C GLN A 301 7.84 -26.22 -7.50
N GLY A 302 8.36 -27.23 -6.83
CA GLY A 302 7.84 -27.61 -5.53
C GLY A 302 8.17 -26.54 -4.46
N ARG A 303 7.23 -26.33 -3.54
CA ARG A 303 7.41 -25.48 -2.37
C ARG A 303 8.67 -25.88 -1.58
N ASN A 304 9.26 -24.94 -0.83
CA ASN A 304 10.48 -25.16 -0.04
C ASN A 304 11.74 -25.44 -0.88
N GLY A 305 11.71 -25.10 -2.17
CA GLY A 305 12.90 -25.08 -3.01
C GLY A 305 13.77 -23.84 -2.78
N ARG A 306 15.00 -23.86 -3.32
CA ARG A 306 15.92 -22.69 -3.31
C ARG A 306 15.51 -21.61 -4.31
N GLY A 307 14.50 -21.88 -5.16
CA GLY A 307 14.12 -20.98 -6.24
C GLY A 307 15.16 -20.88 -7.35
N MET A 308 14.87 -19.99 -8.29
CA MET A 308 15.72 -19.66 -9.45
C MET A 308 16.34 -18.28 -9.24
N GLN A 309 17.44 -17.98 -9.93
CA GLN A 309 18.01 -16.64 -9.93
C GLN A 309 16.98 -15.64 -10.49
N LEU A 310 16.68 -14.60 -9.72
CA LEU A 310 15.79 -13.50 -10.09
C LEU A 310 16.57 -12.25 -10.51
N ALA A 311 17.66 -11.95 -9.79
CA ALA A 311 18.56 -10.87 -10.11
C ALA A 311 20.01 -11.27 -9.78
N ARG A 312 20.98 -10.70 -10.49
CA ARG A 312 22.40 -10.72 -10.09
C ARG A 312 22.67 -9.44 -9.30
N LEU A 313 23.14 -9.59 -8.09
CA LEU A 313 23.44 -8.49 -7.18
C LEU A 313 24.91 -8.08 -7.28
N ASN A 314 25.21 -6.85 -6.91
CA ASN A 314 26.57 -6.42 -6.59
C ASN A 314 27.04 -7.07 -5.28
N PRO A 315 28.34 -7.16 -5.01
CA PRO A 315 28.84 -7.59 -3.70
C PRO A 315 28.30 -6.67 -2.61
N GLY A 316 27.63 -7.25 -1.61
CA GLY A 316 27.06 -6.53 -0.48
C GLY A 316 25.62 -5.98 -0.72
N ASP A 317 25.18 -5.91 -1.98
CA ASP A 317 23.82 -5.45 -2.30
C ASP A 317 22.77 -6.56 -2.12
N ARG A 318 21.51 -6.17 -1.91
CA ARG A 318 20.38 -7.06 -1.65
C ARG A 318 19.15 -6.55 -2.40
N LEU A 319 18.17 -7.41 -2.68
CA LEU A 319 16.86 -6.95 -3.10
C LEU A 319 16.12 -6.31 -1.89
N ALA A 320 15.64 -5.10 -2.09
CA ALA A 320 14.74 -4.41 -1.17
C ALA A 320 13.28 -4.84 -1.37
N GLY A 321 12.89 -5.13 -2.61
CA GLY A 321 11.51 -5.52 -2.92
C GLY A 321 11.34 -6.18 -4.28
N ALA A 322 10.19 -6.87 -4.40
CA ALA A 322 9.70 -7.45 -5.65
C ALA A 322 8.17 -7.36 -5.67
N VAL A 323 7.60 -6.82 -6.75
CA VAL A 323 6.16 -6.66 -6.93
C VAL A 323 5.71 -7.05 -8.33
N VAL A 324 4.45 -7.44 -8.45
CA VAL A 324 3.79 -7.56 -9.76
C VAL A 324 3.57 -6.17 -10.32
N CYS A 325 3.84 -5.98 -11.60
CA CYS A 325 3.59 -4.71 -12.27
C CYS A 325 3.09 -4.88 -13.70
N ASN A 326 2.35 -3.87 -14.16
CA ASN A 326 2.07 -3.62 -15.56
C ASN A 326 2.95 -2.44 -16.01
N PRO A 327 3.55 -2.45 -17.20
CA PRO A 327 4.34 -1.32 -17.71
C PRO A 327 3.64 0.03 -17.70
N ALA A 328 2.30 0.04 -17.73
CA ALA A 328 1.48 1.24 -17.67
C ALA A 328 1.20 1.74 -16.24
N GLU A 329 1.57 0.99 -15.22
CA GLU A 329 1.42 1.37 -13.82
C GLU A 329 2.65 2.14 -13.34
N ASP A 330 2.55 2.70 -12.14
CA ASP A 330 3.66 3.32 -11.45
C ASP A 330 4.18 2.44 -10.31
N LEU A 331 5.39 2.69 -9.90
CA LEU A 331 6.04 2.05 -8.76
C LEU A 331 6.42 3.11 -7.73
N GLY A 332 6.04 2.88 -6.48
CA GLY A 332 6.48 3.64 -5.33
C GLY A 332 7.73 3.01 -4.72
N LEU A 333 8.74 3.80 -4.47
CA LEU A 333 9.95 3.41 -3.73
C LEU A 333 10.03 4.22 -2.44
N THR A 334 10.48 3.59 -1.37
CA THR A 334 10.76 4.28 -0.10
C THR A 334 12.20 3.98 0.31
N SER A 335 12.94 4.98 0.79
CA SER A 335 14.29 4.80 1.32
C SER A 335 14.34 4.71 2.84
N SER A 336 15.50 4.32 3.37
CA SER A 336 15.81 4.32 4.82
C SER A 336 15.63 5.70 5.45
N ASP A 337 15.84 6.77 4.68
CA ASP A 337 15.73 8.16 5.11
C ASP A 337 14.31 8.71 4.96
N GLY A 338 13.37 7.85 4.48
CA GLY A 338 11.97 8.19 4.31
C GLY A 338 11.67 8.98 3.04
N ARG A 339 12.63 9.10 2.13
CA ARG A 339 12.36 9.65 0.79
C ARG A 339 11.45 8.70 0.02
N VAL A 340 10.56 9.26 -0.77
CA VAL A 340 9.61 8.51 -1.60
C VAL A 340 9.78 8.94 -3.05
N TRP A 341 9.84 7.97 -3.96
CA TRP A 341 9.82 8.20 -5.41
C TRP A 341 8.62 7.47 -6.02
N ARG A 342 8.00 8.08 -6.99
CA ARG A 342 7.05 7.46 -7.88
C ARG A 342 7.64 7.42 -9.28
N LEU A 343 7.82 6.24 -9.82
CA LEU A 343 8.45 6.02 -11.12
C LEU A 343 7.51 5.20 -12.01
N PRO A 344 7.37 5.56 -13.30
CA PRO A 344 6.67 4.69 -14.24
C PRO A 344 7.29 3.29 -14.25
N ALA A 345 6.48 2.24 -14.10
CA ALA A 345 6.99 0.87 -14.19
C ALA A 345 7.69 0.60 -15.54
N GLY A 346 7.23 1.30 -16.60
CA GLY A 346 7.85 1.27 -17.92
C GLY A 346 9.33 1.70 -17.95
N SER A 347 9.77 2.56 -17.02
CA SER A 347 11.17 3.00 -16.90
C SER A 347 12.11 1.90 -16.40
N PHE A 348 11.58 0.91 -15.68
CA PHE A 348 12.33 -0.30 -15.31
C PHE A 348 12.47 -1.18 -16.56
N HIS A 349 13.65 -1.28 -17.13
CA HIS A 349 13.85 -2.04 -18.35
C HIS A 349 13.51 -3.53 -18.18
N LEU A 350 12.83 -4.11 -19.15
CA LEU A 350 12.57 -5.55 -19.19
C LEU A 350 13.87 -6.28 -19.51
N MET A 351 14.34 -7.11 -18.61
CA MET A 351 15.62 -7.83 -18.70
C MET A 351 15.48 -9.28 -18.27
N GLY A 352 16.35 -10.14 -18.77
CA GLY A 352 16.43 -11.52 -18.29
C GLY A 352 16.82 -11.61 -16.81
N ARG A 353 16.45 -12.72 -16.18
CA ARG A 353 16.71 -13.01 -14.76
C ARG A 353 18.16 -12.73 -14.29
N PRO A 354 19.23 -13.11 -15.03
CA PRO A 354 20.59 -12.92 -14.55
C PRO A 354 21.14 -11.48 -14.69
N ALA A 355 20.34 -10.53 -15.19
CA ALA A 355 20.76 -9.13 -15.26
C ALA A 355 20.73 -8.47 -13.88
N LYS A 356 21.58 -7.47 -13.66
CA LYS A 356 21.61 -6.66 -12.42
C LYS A 356 20.48 -5.65 -12.33
N GLY A 357 20.06 -5.09 -13.45
CA GLY A 357 19.21 -3.92 -13.53
C GLY A 357 19.98 -2.63 -13.84
N ASN A 358 19.25 -1.53 -13.94
CA ASN A 358 19.78 -0.19 -14.11
C ASN A 358 19.54 0.64 -12.87
N ARG A 359 20.32 1.70 -12.68
CA ARG A 359 20.08 2.68 -11.62
C ARG A 359 18.74 3.39 -11.86
N MET A 360 17.87 3.35 -10.88
CA MET A 360 16.54 3.95 -10.95
C MET A 360 16.46 5.26 -10.20
N VAL A 361 17.21 5.38 -9.11
CA VAL A 361 17.26 6.56 -8.24
C VAL A 361 18.69 6.81 -7.79
N GLU A 362 19.01 8.06 -7.48
CA GLU A 362 20.23 8.45 -6.81
C GLU A 362 20.00 8.46 -5.31
N LEU A 363 20.86 7.75 -4.59
CA LEU A 363 20.83 7.61 -3.12
C LEU A 363 22.05 8.31 -2.53
N ASP A 364 21.92 8.83 -1.32
CA ASP A 364 23.04 9.30 -0.54
C ASP A 364 23.89 8.12 -0.02
N ASP A 365 25.09 8.36 0.49
CA ASP A 365 26.10 7.32 0.76
C ASP A 365 25.59 6.17 1.64
N ASP A 366 24.85 6.46 2.70
CA ASP A 366 24.32 5.47 3.64
C ASP A 366 22.85 5.14 3.41
N GLU A 367 22.20 5.81 2.46
CA GLU A 367 20.79 5.61 2.16
C GLU A 367 20.57 4.32 1.38
N ARG A 368 19.47 3.63 1.70
CA ARG A 368 19.07 2.37 1.05
C ARG A 368 17.59 2.40 0.71
N ILE A 369 17.22 1.77 -0.40
CA ILE A 369 15.80 1.46 -0.66
C ILE A 369 15.36 0.40 0.35
N VAL A 370 14.19 0.60 0.95
CA VAL A 370 13.62 -0.31 1.95
C VAL A 370 12.26 -0.87 1.56
N ASP A 371 11.58 -0.26 0.60
CA ASP A 371 10.25 -0.71 0.16
C ASP A 371 10.01 -0.46 -1.34
N LEU A 372 9.19 -1.32 -1.95
CA LEU A 372 8.71 -1.24 -3.33
C LEU A 372 7.23 -1.63 -3.39
N VAL A 373 6.40 -0.74 -3.89
CA VAL A 373 4.96 -0.96 -4.04
C VAL A 373 4.50 -0.67 -5.47
N ALA A 374 3.55 -1.45 -5.98
CA ALA A 374 2.88 -1.13 -7.24
C ALA A 374 1.75 -0.12 -6.97
N LEU A 375 1.73 0.96 -7.73
CA LEU A 375 0.71 2.01 -7.68
C LEU A 375 -0.08 1.96 -9.00
N PRO A 376 -1.41 1.89 -8.97
CA PRO A 376 -2.18 1.96 -10.20
C PRO A 376 -1.98 3.32 -10.85
N CYS A 377 -2.05 3.37 -12.19
CA CYS A 377 -2.14 4.64 -12.89
C CYS A 377 -3.37 5.37 -12.41
N GLY A 378 -3.24 6.63 -12.06
CA GLY A 378 -4.36 7.53 -11.95
C GLY A 378 -5.10 7.54 -13.30
N GLY A 379 -6.35 7.05 -13.32
CA GLY A 379 -7.22 7.05 -14.48
C GLY A 379 -7.71 8.46 -14.82
#